data_b3e6b0f4a96e07e2fd3477ae34ddfe98
#
_entry.id   b3e6b0f4a96e07e2fd3477ae34ddfe98
#
_cell.length_a   1.000
_cell.length_b   1.000
_cell.length_c   1.000
_cell.angle_alpha   90.00
_cell.angle_beta   90.00
_cell.angle_gamma   90.00
#
_symmetry.space_group_name_H-M   'P 1'
#
loop_
_entity.id
_entity.type
_entity.pdbx_description
1 polymer ?
#
loop_
_entity_poly.entity_id
_entity_poly.type
_entity_poly.pdbx_seq_one_letter_code
_entity_poly.pdbx_strand_id
1 'polypeptide(L)'
;MKRLRRLMALGLSLCMLVPLSLRASAASMPFRDVPADSFAYDDILSLAERGIVQGIGDGLYGTYEPFKRCDFVLMLARLMGWQTDGQTPQATDVPQGHYAAGAIASAENAGIVGSPDQGYQFRPNDSITRAEMATMLVKALGVSWEARSQFASVITKEPFTDVTRAQYPSSYDYIMMAYDFGIIQGQTAGTPTAFNPTGNATREETAAMMMRFYRVHTSQLTDLHGFYAISSYSQKDLIPALSEMTAGWSRLEFSEQNGPWLNTTGQNENDWAVPTGSEEITALAQQNQVPLLLGVFLNTAQQSGGQVQAELLLSDAYRARSVAAITDFLAQNPAYNGVTIDFEGFVSSSYQEPFTAFLTELRTALDSMGSYQLYCAVPPAKYYQGYDYRAIGQVADKVILMAHDYAPNTLSTLSADTIPETPLAPYAEVYLALQQITDPETGVQDKSKVLLALSFGTVRWEYTAEHINTTAKTSDYTAIYNRLTNGSSEYYYNEASQSPYLYYYDDSDGTTNVVWYENSDSIQAKCDLARYFGIGGVSLWRLGLVPNYSDQHLDVWQTIANYF
;
A
#
# COMPACT_ATOMS: atom_id res chain seq x y z
N MET A 1 11.58 -64.05 -11.27
CA MET A 1 10.76 -64.80 -12.22
C MET A 1 9.56 -63.94 -12.56
N LYS A 2 9.64 -63.34 -13.67
CA LYS A 2 8.84 -63.53 -14.90
C LYS A 2 7.35 -63.25 -14.72
N ARG A 3 6.94 -62.10 -15.32
CA ARG A 3 5.82 -61.91 -16.21
C ARG A 3 4.40 -61.97 -15.61
N LEU A 4 3.72 -60.82 -15.61
CA LEU A 4 2.53 -60.71 -16.44
C LEU A 4 2.31 -59.24 -16.85
N ARG A 5 2.61 -58.96 -18.11
CA ARG A 5 2.21 -57.80 -18.90
C ARG A 5 0.97 -58.21 -19.70
N ARG A 6 0.12 -57.18 -19.94
CA ARG A 6 -0.87 -57.03 -21.02
C ARG A 6 -2.27 -57.63 -20.75
N LEU A 7 -3.21 -56.65 -20.62
CA LEU A 7 -4.25 -56.54 -21.67
C LEU A 7 -4.93 -55.16 -21.48
N MET A 8 -4.52 -54.21 -22.33
CA MET A 8 -5.31 -53.04 -22.63
C MET A 8 -6.41 -53.50 -23.61
N ALA A 9 -7.66 -53.37 -23.19
CA ALA A 9 -8.81 -53.39 -24.09
C ALA A 9 -9.14 -51.93 -24.44
N LEU A 10 -8.95 -51.57 -25.69
CA LEU A 10 -9.49 -50.35 -26.30
C LEU A 10 -11.02 -50.40 -26.21
N GLY A 11 -11.61 -49.55 -25.36
CA GLY A 11 -12.98 -49.14 -25.41
C GLY A 11 -13.03 -47.71 -25.95
N LEU A 12 -13.16 -47.54 -27.27
CA LEU A 12 -13.59 -46.26 -27.85
C LEU A 12 -15.03 -46.00 -27.39
N SER A 13 -15.16 -45.25 -26.34
CA SER A 13 -16.44 -44.62 -26.00
C SER A 13 -16.46 -43.23 -26.61
N LEU A 14 -17.18 -43.09 -27.68
CA LEU A 14 -17.52 -41.85 -28.36
C LEU A 14 -18.42 -41.03 -27.40
N CYS A 15 -17.79 -40.31 -26.48
CA CYS A 15 -18.46 -39.26 -25.72
C CYS A 15 -18.78 -38.12 -26.68
N MET A 16 -20.03 -38.06 -27.13
CA MET A 16 -20.61 -36.85 -27.70
C MET A 16 -20.36 -35.72 -26.70
N LEU A 17 -19.45 -34.82 -27.05
CA LEU A 17 -19.35 -33.50 -26.45
C LEU A 17 -20.65 -32.74 -26.78
N VAL A 18 -21.65 -32.91 -25.95
CA VAL A 18 -22.70 -31.93 -25.83
C VAL A 18 -22.03 -30.74 -25.13
N PRO A 19 -21.93 -29.58 -25.78
CA PRO A 19 -21.53 -28.39 -25.04
C PRO A 19 -22.66 -28.12 -24.06
N LEU A 20 -22.50 -28.52 -22.78
CA LEU A 20 -23.22 -27.89 -21.70
C LEU A 20 -22.74 -26.42 -21.71
N SER A 21 -23.43 -25.61 -22.50
CA SER A 21 -23.49 -24.18 -22.22
C SER A 21 -24.17 -24.08 -20.86
N LEU A 22 -23.37 -24.07 -19.79
CA LEU A 22 -23.74 -23.41 -18.55
C LEU A 22 -24.02 -21.96 -18.94
N ARG A 23 -25.23 -21.67 -19.38
CA ARG A 23 -25.80 -20.35 -19.22
C ARG A 23 -25.79 -20.15 -17.71
N ALA A 24 -24.83 -19.41 -17.21
CA ALA A 24 -24.99 -18.73 -15.96
C ALA A 24 -26.31 -17.97 -16.14
N SER A 25 -27.37 -18.44 -15.52
CA SER A 25 -28.62 -17.69 -15.44
C SER A 25 -28.23 -16.42 -14.76
N ALA A 26 -28.23 -15.30 -15.47
CA ALA A 26 -28.03 -14.02 -14.85
C ALA A 26 -29.06 -13.98 -13.71
N ALA A 27 -28.56 -13.80 -12.46
CA ALA A 27 -29.43 -13.71 -11.32
C ALA A 27 -30.43 -12.57 -11.59
N SER A 28 -31.67 -12.82 -11.35
CA SER A 28 -32.71 -11.79 -11.52
C SER A 28 -32.82 -11.00 -10.22
N MET A 29 -33.05 -9.70 -10.32
CA MET A 29 -33.30 -8.84 -9.18
C MET A 29 -34.44 -9.43 -8.32
N PRO A 30 -34.21 -9.75 -7.04
CA PRO A 30 -35.21 -10.35 -6.17
C PRO A 30 -36.30 -9.36 -5.71
N PHE A 31 -36.12 -8.06 -6.00
CA PHE A 31 -36.96 -6.96 -5.55
C PHE A 31 -37.65 -6.29 -6.74
N ARG A 32 -38.98 -6.14 -6.69
CA ARG A 32 -39.76 -5.60 -7.79
C ARG A 32 -39.78 -4.08 -7.91
N ASP A 33 -39.32 -3.37 -6.85
CA ASP A 33 -39.30 -1.91 -6.76
C ASP A 33 -37.89 -1.31 -7.00
N VAL A 34 -36.90 -2.09 -7.42
CA VAL A 34 -35.60 -1.60 -7.87
C VAL A 34 -35.69 -1.37 -9.38
N PRO A 35 -35.66 -0.11 -9.85
CA PRO A 35 -35.66 0.19 -11.27
C PRO A 35 -34.43 -0.38 -11.98
N ALA A 36 -34.61 -0.88 -13.20
CA ALA A 36 -33.51 -1.45 -13.97
C ALA A 36 -32.43 -0.40 -14.37
N ASP A 37 -32.79 0.86 -14.35
CA ASP A 37 -31.90 2.02 -14.58
C ASP A 37 -31.39 2.68 -13.29
N SER A 38 -31.67 2.10 -12.11
CA SER A 38 -31.07 2.57 -10.85
C SER A 38 -29.56 2.47 -10.91
N PHE A 39 -28.86 3.52 -10.50
CA PHE A 39 -27.39 3.55 -10.41
C PHE A 39 -26.84 2.48 -9.46
N ALA A 40 -27.64 1.99 -8.53
CA ALA A 40 -27.27 0.96 -7.55
C ALA A 40 -27.83 -0.43 -7.89
N TYR A 41 -28.41 -0.63 -9.10
CA TYR A 41 -29.05 -1.90 -9.46
C TYR A 41 -28.13 -3.11 -9.25
N ASP A 42 -26.94 -3.08 -9.86
CA ASP A 42 -25.96 -4.18 -9.77
C ASP A 42 -25.40 -4.34 -8.35
N ASP A 43 -25.23 -3.25 -7.62
CA ASP A 43 -24.76 -3.25 -6.23
C ASP A 43 -25.80 -3.90 -5.30
N ILE A 44 -27.08 -3.57 -5.45
CA ILE A 44 -28.21 -4.18 -4.69
C ILE A 44 -28.29 -5.67 -5.00
N LEU A 45 -28.27 -6.05 -6.29
CA LEU A 45 -28.29 -7.44 -6.71
C LEU A 45 -27.14 -8.24 -6.10
N SER A 46 -25.92 -7.70 -6.20
CA SER A 46 -24.70 -8.32 -5.68
C SER A 46 -24.74 -8.52 -4.16
N LEU A 47 -25.23 -7.53 -3.42
CA LEU A 47 -25.38 -7.62 -1.96
C LEU A 47 -26.51 -8.59 -1.54
N ALA A 48 -27.59 -8.68 -2.33
CA ALA A 48 -28.68 -9.63 -2.10
C ALA A 48 -28.22 -11.07 -2.31
N GLU A 49 -27.49 -11.35 -3.39
CA GLU A 49 -26.89 -12.66 -3.66
C GLU A 49 -25.97 -13.15 -2.56
N ARG A 50 -25.26 -12.23 -1.91
CA ARG A 50 -24.38 -12.51 -0.76
C ARG A 50 -25.12 -12.59 0.58
N GLY A 51 -26.45 -12.36 0.59
CA GLY A 51 -27.23 -12.33 1.82
C GLY A 51 -26.95 -11.14 2.74
N ILE A 52 -26.21 -10.13 2.26
CA ILE A 52 -25.85 -8.93 3.03
C ILE A 52 -27.06 -8.02 3.17
N VAL A 53 -27.84 -7.80 2.10
CA VAL A 53 -29.09 -7.03 2.13
C VAL A 53 -30.31 -7.94 2.06
N GLN A 54 -31.39 -7.45 2.68
CA GLN A 54 -32.72 -8.05 2.62
C GLN A 54 -33.74 -6.97 2.29
N GLY A 55 -34.88 -7.39 1.70
CA GLY A 55 -36.01 -6.50 1.44
C GLY A 55 -36.78 -6.15 2.72
N ILE A 56 -37.73 -5.21 2.56
CA ILE A 56 -38.63 -4.75 3.63
C ILE A 56 -39.93 -5.58 3.74
N GLY A 57 -40.02 -6.65 2.96
CA GLY A 57 -41.21 -7.51 2.85
C GLY A 57 -41.87 -7.38 1.48
N ASP A 58 -42.79 -8.29 1.19
CA ASP A 58 -43.60 -8.33 -0.05
C ASP A 58 -42.80 -8.22 -1.38
N GLY A 59 -41.53 -8.66 -1.37
CA GLY A 59 -40.65 -8.55 -2.54
C GLY A 59 -40.21 -7.10 -2.84
N LEU A 60 -40.24 -6.22 -1.85
CA LEU A 60 -39.81 -4.83 -1.95
C LEU A 60 -38.45 -4.65 -1.31
N TYR A 61 -37.59 -3.84 -1.93
CA TYR A 61 -36.34 -3.36 -1.38
C TYR A 61 -36.49 -2.07 -0.56
N GLY A 62 -37.45 -1.22 -0.94
CA GLY A 62 -37.62 0.13 -0.39
C GLY A 62 -36.58 1.13 -0.94
N THR A 63 -36.34 1.09 -2.24
CA THR A 63 -35.21 1.73 -2.95
C THR A 63 -34.93 3.18 -2.50
N TYR A 64 -35.96 3.99 -2.40
CA TYR A 64 -35.86 5.42 -2.07
C TYR A 64 -36.15 5.74 -0.60
N GLU A 65 -36.39 4.73 0.22
CA GLU A 65 -36.67 4.94 1.65
C GLU A 65 -35.37 5.30 2.41
N PRO A 66 -35.46 6.15 3.45
CA PRO A 66 -34.35 6.41 4.35
C PRO A 66 -33.87 5.11 5.03
N PHE A 67 -32.57 4.95 5.17
CA PHE A 67 -31.98 3.76 5.79
C PHE A 67 -31.79 3.97 7.30
N LYS A 68 -32.20 2.99 8.12
CA LYS A 68 -32.05 3.08 9.57
C LYS A 68 -30.63 2.75 10.02
N ARG A 69 -30.19 3.37 11.12
CA ARG A 69 -28.87 3.11 11.73
C ARG A 69 -28.70 1.64 12.11
N CYS A 70 -29.71 1.01 12.72
CA CYS A 70 -29.65 -0.41 13.08
C CYS A 70 -29.55 -1.34 11.86
N ASP A 71 -30.24 -1.02 10.76
CA ASP A 71 -30.19 -1.81 9.53
C ASP A 71 -28.80 -1.69 8.86
N PHE A 72 -28.18 -0.49 8.93
CA PHE A 72 -26.83 -0.29 8.42
C PHE A 72 -25.80 -1.13 9.18
N VAL A 73 -25.82 -1.09 10.52
CA VAL A 73 -24.91 -1.88 11.35
C VAL A 73 -25.15 -3.38 11.16
N LEU A 74 -26.42 -3.81 11.00
CA LEU A 74 -26.73 -5.21 10.70
C LEU A 74 -26.16 -5.65 9.34
N MET A 75 -26.27 -4.79 8.33
CA MET A 75 -25.69 -5.04 7.00
C MET A 75 -24.16 -5.09 7.06
N LEU A 76 -23.53 -4.16 7.78
CA LEU A 76 -22.09 -4.15 8.00
C LEU A 76 -21.61 -5.40 8.76
N ALA A 77 -22.33 -5.81 9.82
CA ALA A 77 -22.02 -7.02 10.58
C ALA A 77 -22.05 -8.29 9.71
N ARG A 78 -23.03 -8.39 8.80
CA ARG A 78 -23.11 -9.50 7.84
C ARG A 78 -21.95 -9.49 6.85
N LEU A 79 -21.59 -8.31 6.33
CA LEU A 79 -20.48 -8.16 5.42
C LEU A 79 -19.15 -8.55 6.07
N MET A 80 -18.92 -8.08 7.30
CA MET A 80 -17.71 -8.35 8.07
C MET A 80 -17.68 -9.75 8.69
N GLY A 81 -18.77 -10.52 8.62
CA GLY A 81 -18.85 -11.87 9.22
C GLY A 81 -18.80 -11.85 10.75
N TRP A 82 -19.23 -10.78 11.40
CA TRP A 82 -19.17 -10.70 12.86
C TRP A 82 -20.10 -11.70 13.54
N GLN A 83 -19.63 -12.24 14.67
CA GLN A 83 -20.47 -13.06 15.55
C GLN A 83 -21.45 -12.15 16.29
N THR A 84 -22.74 -12.30 16.00
CA THR A 84 -23.80 -11.46 16.59
C THR A 84 -24.61 -12.19 17.65
N ASP A 85 -24.60 -13.52 17.65
CA ASP A 85 -25.38 -14.32 18.59
C ASP A 85 -24.84 -14.24 20.03
N GLY A 86 -25.74 -14.00 20.97
CA GLY A 86 -25.40 -13.93 22.38
C GLY A 86 -24.74 -12.60 22.81
N GLN A 87 -24.52 -11.67 21.90
CA GLN A 87 -23.96 -10.35 22.20
C GLN A 87 -25.04 -9.42 22.77
N THR A 88 -24.65 -8.60 23.75
CA THR A 88 -25.55 -7.65 24.40
C THR A 88 -25.01 -6.22 24.20
N PRO A 89 -25.81 -5.29 23.64
CA PRO A 89 -25.36 -3.92 23.42
C PRO A 89 -25.21 -3.16 24.74
N GLN A 90 -24.26 -2.22 24.77
CA GLN A 90 -24.04 -1.28 25.87
C GLN A 90 -25.00 -0.09 25.78
N ALA A 91 -25.51 0.22 24.58
CA ALA A 91 -26.44 1.30 24.34
C ALA A 91 -27.73 1.12 25.14
N THR A 92 -28.12 2.16 25.92
CA THR A 92 -29.27 2.09 26.84
C THR A 92 -30.63 2.09 26.15
N ASP A 93 -30.69 2.51 24.90
CA ASP A 93 -31.92 2.59 24.07
C ASP A 93 -32.09 1.39 23.10
N VAL A 94 -31.23 0.36 23.22
CA VAL A 94 -31.33 -0.88 22.44
C VAL A 94 -31.70 -2.04 23.36
N PRO A 95 -32.98 -2.45 23.38
CA PRO A 95 -33.40 -3.62 24.16
C PRO A 95 -32.72 -4.91 23.67
N GLN A 96 -32.41 -5.82 24.59
CA GLN A 96 -31.78 -7.12 24.26
C GLN A 96 -32.58 -7.93 23.22
N GLY A 97 -33.90 -7.77 23.18
CA GLY A 97 -34.78 -8.42 22.17
C GLY A 97 -34.89 -7.66 20.85
N HIS A 98 -34.16 -6.56 20.65
CA HIS A 98 -34.15 -5.85 19.38
C HIS A 98 -33.45 -6.71 18.29
N TYR A 99 -34.02 -6.80 17.08
CA TYR A 99 -33.53 -7.68 16.01
C TYR A 99 -32.06 -7.42 15.60
N ALA A 100 -31.55 -6.21 15.79
CA ALA A 100 -30.19 -5.82 15.50
C ALA A 100 -29.29 -5.74 16.76
N ALA A 101 -29.76 -6.16 17.95
CA ALA A 101 -29.03 -6.02 19.20
C ALA A 101 -27.63 -6.63 19.13
N GLY A 102 -27.51 -7.87 18.64
CA GLY A 102 -26.24 -8.55 18.51
C GLY A 102 -25.28 -7.86 17.52
N ALA A 103 -25.78 -7.35 16.41
CA ALA A 103 -24.96 -6.61 15.45
C ALA A 103 -24.45 -5.28 16.03
N ILE A 104 -25.31 -4.56 16.77
CA ILE A 104 -24.92 -3.32 17.45
C ILE A 104 -23.85 -3.61 18.50
N ALA A 105 -24.04 -4.64 19.34
CA ALA A 105 -23.06 -5.06 20.33
C ALA A 105 -21.71 -5.44 19.71
N SER A 106 -21.71 -6.16 18.58
CA SER A 106 -20.48 -6.49 17.87
C SER A 106 -19.78 -5.25 17.30
N ALA A 107 -20.54 -4.27 16.79
CA ALA A 107 -20.00 -3.00 16.32
C ALA A 107 -19.44 -2.14 17.48
N GLU A 108 -20.05 -2.19 18.66
CA GLU A 108 -19.53 -1.57 19.90
C GLU A 108 -18.20 -2.22 20.32
N ASN A 109 -18.15 -3.55 20.36
CA ASN A 109 -16.94 -4.31 20.71
C ASN A 109 -15.78 -4.06 19.72
N ALA A 110 -16.10 -3.84 18.44
CA ALA A 110 -15.13 -3.49 17.40
C ALA A 110 -14.76 -1.99 17.39
N GLY A 111 -15.31 -1.16 18.29
CA GLY A 111 -15.04 0.28 18.35
C GLY A 111 -15.63 1.09 17.18
N ILE A 112 -16.51 0.49 16.39
CA ILE A 112 -17.14 1.15 15.22
C ILE A 112 -18.15 2.20 15.67
N VAL A 113 -18.95 1.83 16.66
CA VAL A 113 -19.93 2.68 17.34
C VAL A 113 -19.71 2.61 18.84
N GLY A 114 -20.28 3.53 19.60
CA GLY A 114 -20.18 3.55 21.06
C GLY A 114 -19.67 4.87 21.60
N SER A 115 -19.74 4.98 22.90
CA SER A 115 -19.17 6.08 23.70
C SER A 115 -18.80 5.51 25.07
N PRO A 116 -17.70 5.95 25.70
CA PRO A 116 -17.37 5.60 27.07
C PRO A 116 -18.32 6.25 28.09
N ASP A 117 -19.19 7.14 27.66
CA ASP A 117 -20.08 7.89 28.55
C ASP A 117 -21.21 7.02 29.10
N GLN A 118 -21.52 7.19 30.38
CA GLN A 118 -22.70 6.54 30.96
C GLN A 118 -23.98 7.07 30.29
N GLY A 119 -24.86 6.13 29.88
CA GLY A 119 -26.12 6.49 29.21
C GLY A 119 -26.01 6.69 27.71
N TYR A 120 -24.93 6.19 27.07
CA TYR A 120 -24.81 6.15 25.61
C TYR A 120 -26.08 5.62 24.94
N GLN A 121 -26.53 6.31 23.90
CA GLN A 121 -27.67 5.95 23.07
C GLN A 121 -27.21 5.72 21.62
N PHE A 122 -27.56 4.57 21.08
CA PHE A 122 -27.26 4.22 19.68
C PHE A 122 -28.26 4.85 18.71
N ARG A 123 -29.50 5.09 19.10
CA ARG A 123 -30.61 5.59 18.27
C ARG A 123 -30.94 4.64 17.09
N PRO A 124 -31.36 3.40 17.37
CA PRO A 124 -31.48 2.35 16.37
C PRO A 124 -32.46 2.67 15.23
N ASN A 125 -33.54 3.38 15.52
CA ASN A 125 -34.61 3.69 14.58
C ASN A 125 -34.44 5.02 13.82
N ASP A 126 -33.43 5.82 14.17
CA ASP A 126 -33.13 7.04 13.43
C ASP A 126 -32.57 6.70 12.04
N SER A 127 -32.86 7.56 11.07
CA SER A 127 -32.20 7.46 9.76
C SER A 127 -30.70 7.74 9.90
N ILE A 128 -29.87 6.92 9.25
CA ILE A 128 -28.43 7.12 9.25
C ILE A 128 -28.04 8.25 8.31
N THR A 129 -27.11 9.10 8.73
CA THR A 129 -26.56 10.15 7.89
C THR A 129 -25.36 9.63 7.05
N ARG A 130 -25.08 10.32 5.95
CA ARG A 130 -23.95 9.99 5.08
C ARG A 130 -22.59 10.10 5.80
N ALA A 131 -22.43 11.09 6.71
CA ALA A 131 -21.23 11.22 7.53
C ALA A 131 -21.07 10.06 8.54
N GLU A 132 -22.16 9.59 9.14
CA GLU A 132 -22.14 8.44 10.04
C GLU A 132 -21.75 7.15 9.30
N MET A 133 -22.28 6.93 8.08
CA MET A 133 -21.89 5.80 7.25
C MET A 133 -20.40 5.83 6.91
N ALA A 134 -19.88 6.96 6.39
CA ALA A 134 -18.47 7.11 6.07
C ALA A 134 -17.57 6.81 7.28
N THR A 135 -17.94 7.35 8.46
CA THR A 135 -17.22 7.11 9.71
C THR A 135 -17.20 5.63 10.09
N MET A 136 -18.36 4.95 10.07
CA MET A 136 -18.46 3.53 10.44
C MET A 136 -17.69 2.64 9.46
N LEU A 137 -17.74 2.92 8.16
CA LEU A 137 -17.04 2.13 7.14
C LEU A 137 -15.52 2.24 7.27
N VAL A 138 -14.98 3.45 7.46
CA VAL A 138 -13.52 3.62 7.63
C VAL A 138 -13.05 3.01 8.94
N LYS A 139 -13.81 3.14 10.03
CA LYS A 139 -13.50 2.44 11.28
C LYS A 139 -13.49 0.92 11.11
N ALA A 140 -14.42 0.37 10.30
CA ALA A 140 -14.47 -1.06 10.02
C ALA A 140 -13.28 -1.58 9.21
N LEU A 141 -12.51 -0.72 8.55
CA LEU A 141 -11.21 -1.05 7.95
C LEU A 141 -10.08 -1.18 8.98
N GLY A 142 -10.32 -0.83 10.25
CA GLY A 142 -9.33 -0.97 11.32
C GLY A 142 -8.40 0.24 11.49
N VAL A 143 -8.69 1.38 10.85
CA VAL A 143 -7.89 2.60 11.04
C VAL A 143 -8.05 3.12 12.46
N SER A 144 -6.97 3.12 13.25
CA SER A 144 -6.99 3.55 14.64
C SER A 144 -7.29 5.05 14.79
N TRP A 145 -7.84 5.42 15.96
CA TRP A 145 -8.07 6.84 16.29
C TRP A 145 -6.76 7.62 16.35
N GLU A 146 -5.75 7.02 16.95
CA GLU A 146 -4.42 7.60 17.17
C GLU A 146 -3.73 7.88 15.82
N ALA A 147 -3.72 6.91 14.91
CA ALA A 147 -3.20 7.08 13.55
C ALA A 147 -3.94 8.20 12.82
N ARG A 148 -5.28 8.23 12.92
CA ARG A 148 -6.12 9.27 12.33
C ARG A 148 -5.77 10.67 12.85
N SER A 149 -5.40 10.82 14.12
CA SER A 149 -5.08 12.12 14.71
C SER A 149 -3.94 12.84 13.99
N GLN A 150 -3.03 12.08 13.36
CA GLN A 150 -1.91 12.61 12.58
C GLN A 150 -2.32 13.14 11.21
N PHE A 151 -3.48 12.74 10.70
CA PHE A 151 -3.93 13.14 9.36
C PHE A 151 -4.34 14.60 9.27
N ALA A 152 -4.57 15.27 10.40
CA ALA A 152 -4.88 16.69 10.42
C ALA A 152 -3.81 17.55 9.72
N SER A 153 -2.56 17.11 9.75
CA SER A 153 -1.42 17.81 9.13
C SER A 153 -1.19 17.44 7.67
N VAL A 154 -1.77 16.33 7.19
CA VAL A 154 -1.49 15.79 5.84
C VAL A 154 -2.70 15.83 4.89
N ILE A 155 -3.93 15.80 5.41
CA ILE A 155 -5.13 15.98 4.58
C ILE A 155 -5.28 17.45 4.22
N THR A 156 -4.88 17.79 3.02
CA THR A 156 -4.89 19.16 2.50
C THR A 156 -5.92 19.40 1.39
N LYS A 157 -6.48 18.35 0.81
CA LYS A 157 -7.50 18.46 -0.25
C LYS A 157 -8.91 18.50 0.35
N GLU A 158 -9.73 19.39 -0.20
CA GLU A 158 -11.14 19.54 0.14
C GLU A 158 -12.00 19.19 -1.08
N PRO A 159 -12.29 17.91 -1.33
CA PRO A 159 -13.06 17.46 -2.48
C PRO A 159 -14.54 17.86 -2.40
N PHE A 160 -14.99 18.30 -1.21
CA PHE A 160 -16.38 18.65 -0.94
C PHE A 160 -16.53 20.10 -0.54
N THR A 161 -17.56 20.77 -1.08
CA THR A 161 -17.87 22.18 -0.80
C THR A 161 -18.56 22.40 0.55
N ASP A 162 -19.13 21.36 1.13
CA ASP A 162 -19.98 21.38 2.33
C ASP A 162 -19.40 20.58 3.51
N VAL A 163 -18.14 20.19 3.44
CA VAL A 163 -17.44 19.44 4.50
C VAL A 163 -16.17 20.17 4.90
N THR A 164 -16.16 20.75 6.09
CA THR A 164 -14.96 21.35 6.66
C THR A 164 -14.65 20.75 8.03
N ARG A 165 -13.37 20.74 8.41
CA ARG A 165 -12.95 20.24 9.74
C ARG A 165 -13.61 20.99 10.89
N ALA A 166 -13.87 22.30 10.72
CA ALA A 166 -14.52 23.12 11.73
C ALA A 166 -16.00 22.72 11.96
N GLN A 167 -16.71 22.33 10.90
CA GLN A 167 -18.11 21.91 10.99
C GLN A 167 -18.27 20.46 11.44
N TYR A 168 -17.32 19.58 11.08
CA TYR A 168 -17.39 18.14 11.33
C TYR A 168 -16.11 17.60 12.00
N PRO A 169 -15.69 18.12 13.18
CA PRO A 169 -14.39 17.81 13.78
C PRO A 169 -14.20 16.31 14.10
N SER A 170 -15.29 15.58 14.36
CA SER A 170 -15.23 14.15 14.68
C SER A 170 -15.31 13.22 13.48
N SER A 171 -15.81 13.67 12.34
CA SER A 171 -16.04 12.85 11.16
C SER A 171 -15.28 13.30 9.92
N TYR A 172 -14.70 14.51 9.92
CA TYR A 172 -13.99 15.08 8.77
C TYR A 172 -12.94 14.13 8.20
N ASP A 173 -12.02 13.63 9.03
CA ASP A 173 -10.94 12.75 8.57
C ASP A 173 -11.48 11.44 8.00
N TYR A 174 -12.51 10.86 8.62
CA TYR A 174 -13.16 9.65 8.11
C TYR A 174 -13.86 9.89 6.77
N ILE A 175 -14.48 11.04 6.57
CA ILE A 175 -15.10 11.41 5.29
C ILE A 175 -14.01 11.54 4.21
N MET A 176 -12.89 12.22 4.51
CA MET A 176 -11.78 12.36 3.57
C MET A 176 -11.16 11.01 3.21
N MET A 177 -10.90 10.16 4.21
CA MET A 177 -10.38 8.81 3.98
C MET A 177 -11.34 7.95 3.17
N ALA A 178 -12.64 7.99 3.47
CA ALA A 178 -13.65 7.27 2.69
C ALA A 178 -13.68 7.72 1.22
N TYR A 179 -13.42 9.00 0.96
CA TYR A 179 -13.27 9.54 -0.40
C TYR A 179 -11.99 9.02 -1.07
N ASP A 180 -10.84 9.12 -0.41
CA ASP A 180 -9.54 8.69 -0.94
C ASP A 180 -9.54 7.18 -1.25
N PHE A 181 -10.21 6.37 -0.43
CA PHE A 181 -10.39 4.94 -0.65
C PHE A 181 -11.48 4.61 -1.68
N GLY A 182 -12.16 5.61 -2.25
CA GLY A 182 -13.20 5.42 -3.25
C GLY A 182 -14.51 4.83 -2.71
N ILE A 183 -14.69 4.81 -1.37
CA ILE A 183 -15.92 4.29 -0.72
C ILE A 183 -17.08 5.26 -0.92
N ILE A 184 -16.80 6.57 -0.83
CA ILE A 184 -17.81 7.63 -1.04
C ILE A 184 -17.48 8.49 -2.25
N GLN A 185 -18.51 9.14 -2.76
CA GLN A 185 -18.44 10.13 -3.83
C GLN A 185 -19.37 11.31 -3.50
N GLY A 186 -19.17 12.43 -4.17
CA GLY A 186 -20.10 13.56 -4.09
C GLY A 186 -21.44 13.25 -4.77
N GLN A 187 -22.42 14.12 -4.54
CA GLN A 187 -23.78 13.99 -5.09
C GLN A 187 -23.89 14.40 -6.55
N THR A 188 -22.95 15.18 -7.06
CA THR A 188 -22.93 15.67 -8.44
C THR A 188 -21.60 15.35 -9.12
N ALA A 189 -21.59 15.29 -10.44
CA ALA A 189 -20.36 15.16 -11.21
C ALA A 189 -19.50 16.43 -11.07
N GLY A 190 -18.18 16.26 -11.05
CA GLY A 190 -17.20 17.34 -10.91
C GLY A 190 -16.57 17.43 -9.53
N THR A 191 -15.48 18.19 -9.44
CA THR A 191 -14.71 18.41 -8.21
C THR A 191 -14.40 19.90 -8.09
N PRO A 192 -14.68 20.58 -6.97
CA PRO A 192 -15.34 20.05 -5.77
C PRO A 192 -16.86 19.88 -5.94
N THR A 193 -17.44 18.93 -5.18
CA THR A 193 -18.87 18.62 -5.21
C THR A 193 -19.44 18.61 -3.79
N ALA A 194 -20.77 18.64 -3.63
CA ALA A 194 -21.39 18.48 -2.32
C ALA A 194 -21.41 17.01 -1.88
N PHE A 195 -21.11 16.73 -0.61
CA PHE A 195 -21.25 15.41 0.00
C PHE A 195 -22.58 15.22 0.73
N ASN A 196 -23.16 16.30 1.25
CA ASN A 196 -24.35 16.31 2.10
C ASN A 196 -24.20 15.46 3.37
N PRO A 197 -23.25 15.80 4.27
CA PRO A 197 -22.85 14.94 5.39
C PRO A 197 -23.97 14.64 6.38
N THR A 198 -24.94 15.58 6.58
CA THR A 198 -26.09 15.43 7.46
C THR A 198 -27.33 14.87 6.75
N GLY A 199 -27.27 14.69 5.44
CA GLY A 199 -28.37 14.11 4.66
C GLY A 199 -28.57 12.64 5.03
N ASN A 200 -29.83 12.24 5.13
CA ASN A 200 -30.19 10.84 5.32
C ASN A 200 -29.96 10.09 4.00
N ALA A 201 -29.23 8.98 4.06
CA ALA A 201 -29.03 8.15 2.90
C ALA A 201 -30.26 7.31 2.58
N THR A 202 -30.57 7.15 1.31
CA THR A 202 -31.55 6.17 0.84
C THR A 202 -30.98 4.74 0.89
N ARG A 203 -31.84 3.75 0.77
CA ARG A 203 -31.41 2.35 0.74
C ARG A 203 -30.54 2.05 -0.48
N GLU A 204 -30.80 2.64 -1.65
CA GLU A 204 -29.94 2.48 -2.83
C GLU A 204 -28.58 3.16 -2.69
N GLU A 205 -28.51 4.38 -2.13
CA GLU A 205 -27.26 5.06 -1.82
C GLU A 205 -26.40 4.26 -0.83
N THR A 206 -27.05 3.69 0.20
CA THR A 206 -26.40 2.82 1.17
C THR A 206 -25.84 1.56 0.52
N ALA A 207 -26.58 0.92 -0.38
CA ALA A 207 -26.11 -0.25 -1.11
C ALA A 207 -24.86 0.06 -1.95
N ALA A 208 -24.86 1.18 -2.67
CA ALA A 208 -23.71 1.61 -3.46
C ALA A 208 -22.48 1.88 -2.59
N MET A 209 -22.62 2.57 -1.46
CA MET A 209 -21.52 2.80 -0.53
C MET A 209 -20.99 1.50 0.07
N MET A 210 -21.89 0.61 0.51
CA MET A 210 -21.52 -0.68 1.09
C MET A 210 -20.81 -1.58 0.08
N MET A 211 -21.23 -1.57 -1.18
CA MET A 211 -20.58 -2.39 -2.21
C MET A 211 -19.20 -1.86 -2.58
N ARG A 212 -18.99 -0.52 -2.60
CA ARG A 212 -17.66 0.07 -2.74
C ARG A 212 -16.76 -0.31 -1.56
N PHE A 213 -17.28 -0.22 -0.34
CA PHE A 213 -16.57 -0.70 0.85
C PHE A 213 -16.23 -2.19 0.75
N TYR A 214 -17.17 -3.04 0.32
CA TYR A 214 -16.91 -4.47 0.10
C TYR A 214 -15.74 -4.69 -0.84
N ARG A 215 -15.68 -3.97 -1.98
CA ARG A 215 -14.58 -4.08 -2.94
C ARG A 215 -13.25 -3.67 -2.31
N VAL A 216 -13.21 -2.58 -1.54
CA VAL A 216 -12.00 -2.15 -0.82
C VAL A 216 -11.59 -3.17 0.24
N HIS A 217 -12.55 -3.65 1.05
CA HIS A 217 -12.28 -4.60 2.14
C HIS A 217 -11.78 -5.96 1.63
N THR A 218 -12.27 -6.42 0.46
CA THR A 218 -11.92 -7.73 -0.11
C THR A 218 -10.90 -7.65 -1.24
N SER A 219 -10.41 -6.46 -1.59
CA SER A 219 -9.35 -6.32 -2.59
C SER A 219 -8.08 -7.03 -2.12
N GLN A 220 -7.31 -7.52 -3.07
CA GLN A 220 -6.01 -8.16 -2.84
C GLN A 220 -4.93 -7.40 -3.59
N LEU A 221 -3.72 -7.44 -3.09
CA LEU A 221 -2.55 -7.02 -3.83
C LEU A 221 -2.18 -8.14 -4.82
N THR A 222 -1.68 -7.77 -5.99
CA THR A 222 -1.38 -8.74 -7.07
C THR A 222 0.11 -8.87 -7.34
N ASP A 223 0.88 -7.82 -7.05
CA ASP A 223 2.29 -7.75 -7.42
C ASP A 223 3.18 -7.65 -6.19
N LEU A 224 4.00 -8.64 -5.96
CA LEU A 224 5.07 -8.66 -4.96
C LEU A 224 6.41 -8.50 -5.65
N HIS A 225 6.88 -7.27 -5.75
CA HIS A 225 8.18 -6.95 -6.31
C HIS A 225 9.25 -6.94 -5.20
N GLY A 226 10.50 -7.26 -5.53
CA GLY A 226 11.62 -7.17 -4.61
C GLY A 226 12.88 -6.60 -5.25
N PHE A 227 13.57 -5.70 -4.54
CA PHE A 227 14.92 -5.31 -4.90
C PHE A 227 15.92 -6.33 -4.36
N TYR A 228 16.78 -6.83 -5.24
CA TYR A 228 17.96 -7.61 -4.93
C TYR A 228 19.19 -6.73 -5.12
N ALA A 229 19.77 -6.27 -4.01
CA ALA A 229 20.90 -5.35 -4.01
C ALA A 229 21.99 -5.82 -3.03
N ILE A 230 22.75 -4.92 -2.45
CA ILE A 230 23.84 -5.20 -1.49
C ILE A 230 23.32 -6.11 -0.36
N SER A 231 24.06 -7.17 -0.05
CA SER A 231 23.76 -8.12 1.06
C SER A 231 22.43 -8.91 0.94
N SER A 232 21.79 -8.96 -0.22
CA SER A 232 20.52 -9.69 -0.41
C SER A 232 20.68 -11.22 -0.50
N TYR A 233 21.88 -11.73 -0.65
CA TYR A 233 22.15 -13.17 -0.89
C TYR A 233 21.61 -14.09 0.20
N SER A 234 21.59 -13.63 1.46
CA SER A 234 21.07 -14.40 2.59
C SER A 234 19.58 -14.76 2.47
N GLN A 235 18.83 -14.05 1.63
CA GLN A 235 17.40 -14.26 1.41
C GLN A 235 17.06 -14.59 -0.05
N LYS A 236 18.00 -15.13 -0.81
CA LYS A 236 17.75 -15.58 -2.19
C LYS A 236 16.60 -16.60 -2.30
N ASP A 237 16.36 -17.37 -1.25
CA ASP A 237 15.29 -18.38 -1.20
C ASP A 237 13.88 -17.75 -1.20
N LEU A 238 13.74 -16.43 -1.01
CA LEU A 238 12.49 -15.70 -1.14
C LEU A 238 12.17 -15.33 -2.61
N ILE A 239 13.17 -15.36 -3.51
CA ILE A 239 12.99 -15.00 -4.92
C ILE A 239 11.82 -15.74 -5.58
N PRO A 240 11.63 -17.07 -5.40
CA PRO A 240 10.55 -17.81 -6.05
C PRO A 240 9.13 -17.33 -5.71
N ALA A 241 8.95 -16.56 -4.65
CA ALA A 241 7.66 -16.01 -4.23
C ALA A 241 7.37 -14.60 -4.81
N LEU A 242 8.34 -14.00 -5.48
CA LEU A 242 8.17 -12.68 -6.09
C LEU A 242 7.44 -12.77 -7.43
N SER A 243 6.63 -11.76 -7.73
CA SER A 243 6.05 -11.56 -9.07
C SER A 243 7.12 -11.10 -10.06
N GLU A 244 8.04 -10.25 -9.63
CA GLU A 244 9.18 -9.73 -10.36
C GLU A 244 10.28 -9.23 -9.42
N MET A 245 11.50 -9.08 -9.95
CA MET A 245 12.66 -8.67 -9.17
C MET A 245 13.51 -7.65 -9.92
N THR A 246 13.98 -6.62 -9.21
CA THR A 246 14.99 -5.69 -9.70
C THR A 246 16.35 -6.02 -9.09
N ALA A 247 17.35 -6.31 -9.93
CA ALA A 247 18.74 -6.39 -9.51
C ALA A 247 19.38 -5.00 -9.51
N GLY A 248 19.71 -4.49 -8.35
CA GLY A 248 20.36 -3.18 -8.15
C GLY A 248 21.85 -3.26 -8.51
N TRP A 249 22.18 -3.47 -9.78
CA TRP A 249 23.53 -3.80 -10.23
C TRP A 249 24.11 -2.83 -11.25
N SER A 250 23.59 -1.62 -11.32
CA SER A 250 24.15 -0.58 -12.16
C SER A 250 23.88 0.82 -11.64
N ARG A 251 24.76 1.73 -11.97
CA ARG A 251 24.64 3.16 -11.71
C ARG A 251 24.94 3.94 -12.98
N LEU A 252 24.11 4.93 -13.29
CA LEU A 252 24.39 5.85 -14.39
C LEU A 252 25.39 6.90 -13.90
N GLU A 253 26.52 7.02 -14.60
CA GLU A 253 27.59 7.96 -14.31
C GLU A 253 27.86 8.89 -15.48
N PHE A 254 28.56 9.99 -15.21
CA PHE A 254 28.94 10.97 -16.19
C PHE A 254 30.43 11.31 -16.09
N SER A 255 31.08 11.50 -17.23
CA SER A 255 32.39 12.15 -17.28
C SER A 255 32.41 13.18 -18.39
N GLU A 256 33.15 14.29 -18.20
CA GLU A 256 33.30 15.34 -19.22
C GLU A 256 33.89 14.80 -20.54
N GLN A 257 34.73 13.79 -20.46
CA GLN A 257 35.38 13.20 -21.64
C GLN A 257 34.46 12.25 -22.42
N ASN A 258 33.67 11.43 -21.72
CA ASN A 258 32.92 10.35 -22.31
C ASN A 258 31.41 10.58 -22.30
N GLY A 259 30.89 11.60 -21.58
CA GLY A 259 29.48 11.78 -21.32
C GLY A 259 28.89 10.70 -20.40
N PRO A 260 27.59 10.45 -20.47
CA PRO A 260 26.94 9.42 -19.65
C PRO A 260 27.36 8.02 -20.04
N TRP A 261 27.49 7.15 -19.03
CA TRP A 261 27.78 5.72 -19.21
C TRP A 261 27.19 4.90 -18.07
N LEU A 262 26.91 3.62 -18.33
CA LEU A 262 26.36 2.70 -17.36
C LEU A 262 27.50 1.97 -16.63
N ASN A 263 27.68 2.25 -15.35
CA ASN A 263 28.69 1.58 -14.51
C ASN A 263 28.06 0.35 -13.83
N THR A 264 28.49 -0.83 -14.23
CA THR A 264 28.13 -2.14 -13.64
C THR A 264 29.27 -2.74 -12.82
N THR A 265 30.36 -2.00 -12.64
CA THR A 265 31.57 -2.44 -11.93
C THR A 265 31.74 -1.68 -10.63
N GLY A 266 32.62 -2.14 -9.74
CA GLY A 266 32.97 -1.43 -8.51
C GLY A 266 33.87 -0.20 -8.71
N GLN A 267 34.10 0.27 -9.94
CA GLN A 267 34.82 1.51 -10.20
C GLN A 267 34.06 2.72 -9.63
N ASN A 268 34.80 3.75 -9.28
CA ASN A 268 34.24 4.99 -8.69
C ASN A 268 33.42 4.74 -7.42
N GLU A 269 33.85 3.77 -6.60
CA GLU A 269 33.13 3.42 -5.35
C GLU A 269 31.64 3.11 -5.61
N ASN A 270 31.38 2.38 -6.71
CA ASN A 270 30.01 2.00 -7.07
C ASN A 270 29.58 0.74 -6.30
N ASP A 271 28.78 0.93 -5.26
CA ASP A 271 28.17 -0.15 -4.48
C ASP A 271 27.08 -0.91 -5.25
N TRP A 272 26.62 -0.38 -6.38
CA TRP A 272 25.64 -0.96 -7.30
C TRP A 272 26.30 -1.77 -8.42
N ALA A 273 27.44 -2.37 -8.15
CA ALA A 273 28.14 -3.22 -9.12
C ALA A 273 27.49 -4.60 -9.21
N VAL A 274 27.62 -5.24 -10.38
CA VAL A 274 27.27 -6.65 -10.54
C VAL A 274 28.15 -7.49 -9.60
N PRO A 275 27.59 -8.21 -8.63
CA PRO A 275 28.40 -8.95 -7.67
C PRO A 275 28.93 -10.25 -8.28
N THR A 276 30.03 -10.76 -7.72
CA THR A 276 30.51 -12.12 -8.02
C THR A 276 29.43 -13.14 -7.63
N GLY A 277 29.13 -14.09 -8.53
CA GLY A 277 28.08 -15.09 -8.30
C GLY A 277 26.68 -14.63 -8.70
N SER A 278 26.55 -13.50 -9.40
CA SER A 278 25.29 -13.00 -9.94
C SER A 278 24.59 -13.99 -10.87
N GLU A 279 25.34 -14.90 -11.52
CA GLU A 279 24.81 -15.94 -12.39
C GLU A 279 23.89 -16.91 -11.66
N GLU A 280 24.17 -17.21 -10.38
CA GLU A 280 23.31 -18.05 -9.55
C GLU A 280 21.93 -17.38 -9.35
N ILE A 281 21.93 -16.10 -9.06
CA ILE A 281 20.69 -15.33 -8.82
C ILE A 281 19.88 -15.19 -10.10
N THR A 282 20.56 -14.89 -11.20
CA THR A 282 19.95 -14.82 -12.53
C THR A 282 19.31 -16.16 -12.92
N ALA A 283 20.04 -17.27 -12.71
CA ALA A 283 19.53 -18.61 -12.97
C ALA A 283 18.34 -18.96 -12.07
N LEU A 284 18.38 -18.58 -10.78
CA LEU A 284 17.28 -18.80 -9.83
C LEU A 284 16.01 -18.06 -10.25
N ALA A 285 16.11 -16.80 -10.66
CA ALA A 285 15.00 -16.03 -11.18
C ALA A 285 14.40 -16.68 -12.44
N GLN A 286 15.25 -17.07 -13.40
CA GLN A 286 14.81 -17.73 -14.63
C GLN A 286 14.13 -19.08 -14.37
N GLN A 287 14.70 -19.93 -13.50
CA GLN A 287 14.13 -21.23 -13.14
C GLN A 287 12.73 -21.13 -12.53
N ASN A 288 12.49 -20.07 -11.78
CA ASN A 288 11.21 -19.81 -11.13
C ASN A 288 10.30 -18.88 -11.95
N GLN A 289 10.69 -18.51 -13.17
CA GLN A 289 9.92 -17.62 -14.05
C GLN A 289 9.65 -16.24 -13.44
N VAL A 290 10.54 -15.76 -12.57
CA VAL A 290 10.50 -14.42 -12.00
C VAL A 290 11.22 -13.47 -12.96
N PRO A 291 10.51 -12.51 -13.57
CA PRO A 291 11.13 -11.51 -14.42
C PRO A 291 12.20 -10.74 -13.67
N LEU A 292 13.39 -10.61 -14.28
CA LEU A 292 14.53 -9.91 -13.73
C LEU A 292 14.73 -8.58 -14.45
N LEU A 293 14.68 -7.47 -13.72
CA LEU A 293 14.95 -6.14 -14.24
C LEU A 293 16.32 -5.65 -13.76
N LEU A 294 17.01 -4.89 -14.62
CA LEU A 294 18.23 -4.18 -14.21
C LEU A 294 17.85 -2.90 -13.47
N GLY A 295 18.28 -2.74 -12.24
CA GLY A 295 18.18 -1.47 -11.52
C GLY A 295 19.25 -0.49 -12.01
N VAL A 296 18.85 0.68 -12.48
CA VAL A 296 19.75 1.76 -12.87
C VAL A 296 19.59 2.91 -11.87
N PHE A 297 20.55 2.99 -10.97
CA PHE A 297 20.56 3.99 -9.91
C PHE A 297 21.22 5.30 -10.37
N LEU A 298 20.72 6.43 -9.88
CA LEU A 298 21.33 7.74 -9.96
C LEU A 298 20.82 8.60 -8.81
N ASN A 299 21.72 9.27 -8.09
CA ASN A 299 21.34 10.22 -7.05
C ASN A 299 22.07 11.55 -7.24
N THR A 300 21.29 12.62 -7.39
CA THR A 300 21.83 13.97 -7.65
C THR A 300 22.45 14.62 -6.41
N ALA A 301 22.13 14.13 -5.20
CA ALA A 301 22.59 14.70 -3.95
C ALA A 301 23.95 14.16 -3.46
N GLN A 302 24.34 12.94 -3.92
CA GLN A 302 25.49 12.22 -3.36
C GLN A 302 26.83 12.44 -4.08
N GLN A 303 26.86 13.08 -5.24
CA GLN A 303 28.09 13.29 -5.98
C GLN A 303 28.62 14.71 -5.82
N SER A 304 29.93 14.84 -5.61
CA SER A 304 30.66 16.11 -5.76
C SER A 304 30.50 16.57 -7.22
N GLY A 305 29.57 17.46 -7.48
CA GLY A 305 29.22 17.90 -8.82
C GLY A 305 27.77 17.62 -9.21
N GLY A 306 26.80 17.74 -8.28
CA GLY A 306 25.37 17.53 -8.53
C GLY A 306 24.79 18.28 -9.75
N GLN A 307 25.45 19.30 -10.26
CA GLN A 307 25.13 19.95 -11.52
C GLN A 307 25.29 19.05 -12.75
N VAL A 308 26.26 18.15 -12.73
CA VAL A 308 26.60 17.27 -13.88
C VAL A 308 25.45 16.29 -14.17
N GLN A 309 24.74 15.86 -13.16
CA GLN A 309 23.67 14.88 -13.33
C GLN A 309 22.35 15.52 -13.78
N ALA A 310 22.07 16.74 -13.35
CA ALA A 310 20.96 17.52 -13.90
C ALA A 310 21.16 17.76 -15.41
N GLU A 311 22.40 18.03 -15.83
CA GLU A 311 22.75 18.23 -17.25
C GLU A 311 22.50 16.98 -18.10
N LEU A 312 22.59 15.77 -17.52
CA LEU A 312 22.25 14.52 -18.25
C LEU A 312 20.81 14.52 -18.78
N LEU A 313 19.88 15.01 -17.98
CA LEU A 313 18.47 15.01 -18.32
C LEU A 313 18.01 16.30 -19.02
N LEU A 314 18.82 17.36 -18.95
CA LEU A 314 18.52 18.64 -19.61
C LEU A 314 19.00 18.67 -21.07
N SER A 315 19.99 17.84 -21.43
CA SER A 315 20.53 17.78 -22.78
C SER A 315 19.99 16.58 -23.56
N ASP A 316 19.36 16.81 -24.71
CA ASP A 316 18.87 15.73 -25.60
C ASP A 316 19.97 14.74 -25.97
N ALA A 317 21.19 15.25 -26.21
CA ALA A 317 22.33 14.41 -26.56
C ALA A 317 22.77 13.47 -25.42
N TYR A 318 22.65 13.92 -24.16
CA TYR A 318 22.99 13.09 -23.01
C TYR A 318 21.86 12.09 -22.71
N ARG A 319 20.59 12.47 -22.84
CA ARG A 319 19.47 11.51 -22.74
C ARG A 319 19.63 10.38 -23.73
N ALA A 320 19.83 10.70 -25.01
CA ALA A 320 20.03 9.69 -26.05
C ALA A 320 21.20 8.74 -25.78
N ARG A 321 22.32 9.25 -25.21
CA ARG A 321 23.47 8.43 -24.84
C ARG A 321 23.20 7.56 -23.62
N SER A 322 22.47 8.08 -22.64
CA SER A 322 22.05 7.30 -21.47
C SER A 322 21.12 6.15 -21.87
N VAL A 323 20.14 6.44 -22.73
CA VAL A 323 19.24 5.43 -23.30
C VAL A 323 20.03 4.36 -24.05
N ALA A 324 20.97 4.76 -24.93
CA ALA A 324 21.81 3.83 -25.66
C ALA A 324 22.66 2.94 -24.73
N ALA A 325 23.26 3.52 -23.67
CA ALA A 325 24.05 2.74 -22.71
C ALA A 325 23.23 1.67 -21.98
N ILE A 326 21.98 1.96 -21.63
CA ILE A 326 21.06 1.01 -21.00
C ILE A 326 20.64 -0.07 -21.99
N THR A 327 20.21 0.30 -23.19
CA THR A 327 19.72 -0.64 -24.20
C THR A 327 20.81 -1.54 -24.75
N ASP A 328 22.03 -1.03 -24.93
CA ASP A 328 23.20 -1.82 -25.33
C ASP A 328 23.54 -2.88 -24.26
N PHE A 329 23.45 -2.52 -22.98
CA PHE A 329 23.65 -3.49 -21.90
C PHE A 329 22.58 -4.59 -21.92
N LEU A 330 21.31 -4.23 -22.05
CA LEU A 330 20.20 -5.21 -22.11
C LEU A 330 20.35 -6.14 -23.33
N ALA A 331 20.73 -5.61 -24.48
CA ALA A 331 20.95 -6.41 -25.68
C ALA A 331 22.08 -7.45 -25.52
N GLN A 332 23.11 -7.14 -24.74
CA GLN A 332 24.24 -8.03 -24.43
C GLN A 332 23.92 -9.01 -23.28
N ASN A 333 22.87 -8.75 -22.49
CA ASN A 333 22.51 -9.52 -21.31
C ASN A 333 21.05 -9.97 -21.35
N PRO A 334 20.70 -10.96 -22.16
CA PRO A 334 19.32 -11.40 -22.44
C PRO A 334 18.61 -12.04 -21.24
N ALA A 335 19.28 -12.19 -20.13
CA ALA A 335 18.67 -12.65 -18.88
C ALA A 335 17.76 -11.59 -18.25
N TYR A 336 17.95 -10.31 -18.58
CA TYR A 336 17.10 -9.24 -18.09
C TYR A 336 15.86 -9.06 -18.97
N ASN A 337 14.71 -8.92 -18.30
CA ASN A 337 13.41 -8.74 -18.94
C ASN A 337 13.00 -7.25 -19.03
N GLY A 338 13.83 -6.36 -18.52
CA GLY A 338 13.54 -4.92 -18.47
C GLY A 338 14.51 -4.15 -17.59
N VAL A 339 14.09 -2.94 -17.24
CA VAL A 339 14.88 -2.01 -16.43
C VAL A 339 13.99 -1.31 -15.40
N THR A 340 14.55 -1.08 -14.22
CA THR A 340 13.99 -0.19 -13.19
C THR A 340 14.84 1.06 -13.09
N ILE A 341 14.26 2.22 -13.40
CA ILE A 341 14.92 3.52 -13.26
C ILE A 341 14.71 4.01 -11.83
N ASP A 342 15.80 4.17 -11.10
CA ASP A 342 15.85 4.63 -9.72
C ASP A 342 16.72 5.89 -9.65
N PHE A 343 16.15 6.99 -10.17
CA PHE A 343 16.81 8.29 -10.21
C PHE A 343 16.25 9.17 -9.11
N GLU A 344 17.10 9.53 -8.16
CA GLU A 344 16.74 10.25 -6.95
C GLU A 344 17.24 11.70 -6.93
N GLY A 345 16.65 12.50 -6.02
CA GLY A 345 17.13 13.84 -5.70
C GLY A 345 16.55 14.96 -6.58
N PHE A 346 15.55 14.72 -7.40
CA PHE A 346 14.88 15.76 -8.20
C PHE A 346 13.90 16.56 -7.34
N VAL A 347 14.40 17.50 -6.55
CA VAL A 347 13.58 18.33 -5.64
C VAL A 347 12.79 19.43 -6.35
N SER A 348 13.27 19.91 -7.51
CA SER A 348 12.63 21.00 -8.28
C SER A 348 11.71 20.46 -9.37
N SER A 349 10.56 21.11 -9.57
CA SER A 349 9.64 20.82 -10.67
C SER A 349 10.25 21.02 -12.08
N SER A 350 11.38 21.72 -12.18
CA SER A 350 12.12 21.88 -13.45
C SER A 350 12.65 20.56 -14.01
N TYR A 351 12.71 19.50 -13.20
CA TYR A 351 13.11 18.17 -13.66
C TYR A 351 11.97 17.33 -14.27
N GLN A 352 10.70 17.73 -14.09
CA GLN A 352 9.56 16.93 -14.56
C GLN A 352 9.62 16.64 -16.06
N GLU A 353 9.76 17.68 -16.87
CA GLU A 353 9.80 17.54 -18.34
C GLU A 353 11.05 16.76 -18.81
N PRO A 354 12.28 17.11 -18.42
CA PRO A 354 13.48 16.36 -18.83
C PRO A 354 13.47 14.89 -18.40
N PHE A 355 12.99 14.59 -17.18
CA PHE A 355 12.91 13.23 -16.68
C PHE A 355 11.85 12.41 -17.42
N THR A 356 10.67 12.99 -17.67
CA THR A 356 9.63 12.33 -18.46
C THR A 356 10.08 12.11 -19.91
N ALA A 357 10.81 13.05 -20.50
CA ALA A 357 11.39 12.90 -21.83
C ALA A 357 12.39 11.73 -21.87
N PHE A 358 13.28 11.62 -20.87
CA PHE A 358 14.19 10.48 -20.76
C PHE A 358 13.44 9.13 -20.70
N LEU A 359 12.41 9.02 -19.85
CA LEU A 359 11.62 7.79 -19.74
C LEU A 359 10.89 7.47 -21.05
N THR A 360 10.37 8.47 -21.75
CA THR A 360 9.69 8.32 -23.04
C THR A 360 10.64 7.83 -24.15
N GLU A 361 11.84 8.41 -24.21
CA GLU A 361 12.90 7.98 -25.13
C GLU A 361 13.34 6.55 -24.83
N LEU A 362 13.53 6.20 -23.53
CA LEU A 362 13.87 4.86 -23.10
C LEU A 362 12.76 3.86 -23.44
N ARG A 363 11.49 4.17 -23.18
CA ARG A 363 10.34 3.31 -23.55
C ARG A 363 10.33 3.04 -25.05
N THR A 364 10.50 4.08 -25.87
CA THR A 364 10.55 3.95 -27.33
C THR A 364 11.67 3.02 -27.78
N ALA A 365 12.85 3.15 -27.18
CA ALA A 365 13.99 2.30 -27.50
C ALA A 365 13.75 0.84 -27.07
N LEU A 366 13.21 0.61 -25.86
CA LEU A 366 12.86 -0.72 -25.36
C LEU A 366 11.80 -1.40 -26.25
N ASP A 367 10.77 -0.68 -26.68
CA ASP A 367 9.73 -1.20 -27.58
C ASP A 367 10.30 -1.65 -28.93
N SER A 368 11.34 -0.97 -29.42
CA SER A 368 12.03 -1.36 -30.65
C SER A 368 12.87 -2.65 -30.52
N MET A 369 13.26 -3.00 -29.30
CA MET A 369 14.04 -4.21 -29.00
C MET A 369 13.17 -5.43 -28.72
N GLY A 370 11.91 -5.24 -28.25
CA GLY A 370 10.99 -6.32 -27.91
C GLY A 370 10.15 -6.01 -26.68
N SER A 371 9.72 -7.07 -25.99
CA SER A 371 8.81 -6.94 -24.82
C SER A 371 9.61 -6.70 -23.53
N TYR A 372 10.36 -5.60 -23.47
CA TYR A 372 11.06 -5.20 -22.24
C TYR A 372 10.17 -4.36 -21.33
N GLN A 373 10.22 -4.62 -20.03
CA GLN A 373 9.51 -3.86 -19.03
C GLN A 373 10.28 -2.61 -18.61
N LEU A 374 9.56 -1.53 -18.31
CA LEU A 374 10.10 -0.28 -17.76
C LEU A 374 9.42 0.02 -16.43
N TYR A 375 10.17 -0.09 -15.34
CA TYR A 375 9.72 0.34 -14.01
C TYR A 375 10.39 1.67 -13.64
N CYS A 376 9.73 2.48 -12.81
CA CYS A 376 10.27 3.74 -12.33
C CYS A 376 10.02 3.85 -10.83
N ALA A 377 11.09 3.98 -10.03
CA ALA A 377 11.01 4.34 -8.62
C ALA A 377 10.85 5.86 -8.48
N VAL A 378 9.95 6.29 -7.60
CA VAL A 378 9.65 7.70 -7.38
C VAL A 378 9.52 8.01 -5.88
N PRO A 379 10.11 9.09 -5.38
CA PRO A 379 9.92 9.54 -4.00
C PRO A 379 8.59 10.28 -3.82
N PRO A 380 8.17 10.56 -2.55
CA PRO A 380 6.96 11.31 -2.27
C PRO A 380 7.01 12.74 -2.82
N ALA A 381 5.96 13.17 -3.54
CA ALA A 381 5.86 14.49 -4.17
C ALA A 381 5.91 15.65 -3.17
N LYS A 382 5.54 15.44 -1.91
CA LYS A 382 5.67 16.43 -0.83
C LYS A 382 7.10 16.99 -0.72
N TYR A 383 8.10 16.15 -0.92
CA TYR A 383 9.51 16.49 -0.75
C TYR A 383 10.26 16.64 -2.08
N TYR A 384 9.78 15.99 -3.14
CA TYR A 384 10.45 15.87 -4.43
C TYR A 384 9.48 16.19 -5.55
N GLN A 385 9.50 17.42 -6.02
CA GLN A 385 8.56 17.94 -7.03
C GLN A 385 8.98 17.65 -8.48
N GLY A 386 10.13 17.02 -8.68
CA GLY A 386 10.68 16.74 -10.01
C GLY A 386 10.10 15.53 -10.75
N TYR A 387 9.06 14.89 -10.19
CA TYR A 387 8.44 13.70 -10.74
C TYR A 387 6.98 13.97 -11.10
N ASP A 388 6.68 13.98 -12.40
CA ASP A 388 5.30 14.03 -12.89
C ASP A 388 4.70 12.62 -12.83
N TYR A 389 4.00 12.30 -11.75
CA TYR A 389 3.42 10.97 -11.54
C TYR A 389 2.47 10.55 -12.67
N ARG A 390 1.69 11.51 -13.20
CA ARG A 390 0.75 11.24 -14.29
C ARG A 390 1.47 10.85 -15.57
N ALA A 391 2.47 11.62 -15.96
CA ALA A 391 3.24 11.38 -17.17
C ALA A 391 4.11 10.10 -17.02
N ILE A 392 4.73 9.88 -15.85
CA ILE A 392 5.50 8.66 -15.56
C ILE A 392 4.59 7.43 -15.66
N GLY A 393 3.38 7.47 -15.07
CA GLY A 393 2.43 6.35 -15.13
C GLY A 393 1.90 6.03 -16.52
N GLN A 394 1.96 6.98 -17.47
CA GLN A 394 1.63 6.72 -18.88
C GLN A 394 2.73 5.94 -19.62
N VAL A 395 3.99 6.12 -19.21
CA VAL A 395 5.17 5.59 -19.87
C VAL A 395 5.66 4.30 -19.23
N ALA A 396 5.67 4.22 -17.90
CA ALA A 396 6.14 3.06 -17.16
C ALA A 396 5.09 1.94 -17.08
N ASP A 397 5.55 0.69 -17.04
CA ASP A 397 4.71 -0.48 -16.76
C ASP A 397 4.35 -0.54 -15.27
N LYS A 398 5.30 -0.21 -14.38
CA LYS A 398 5.07 -0.06 -12.93
C LYS A 398 5.78 1.19 -12.38
N VAL A 399 5.18 1.77 -11.34
CA VAL A 399 5.71 2.94 -10.61
C VAL A 399 5.85 2.54 -9.14
N ILE A 400 7.09 2.54 -8.63
CA ILE A 400 7.41 2.14 -7.27
C ILE A 400 7.50 3.39 -6.40
N LEU A 401 6.54 3.57 -5.47
CA LEU A 401 6.49 4.71 -4.56
C LEU A 401 7.37 4.45 -3.35
N MET A 402 8.46 5.19 -3.19
CA MET A 402 9.40 5.11 -2.07
C MET A 402 8.92 5.95 -0.87
N ALA A 403 7.81 5.56 -0.25
CA ALA A 403 7.23 6.26 0.90
C ALA A 403 7.87 5.79 2.23
N HIS A 404 9.18 5.96 2.33
CA HIS A 404 10.01 5.56 3.47
C HIS A 404 11.20 6.53 3.66
N ASP A 405 12.05 6.25 4.65
CA ASP A 405 13.24 7.04 5.00
C ASP A 405 12.92 8.49 5.41
N TYR A 406 11.79 8.69 6.10
CA TYR A 406 11.39 9.99 6.64
C TYR A 406 12.17 10.38 7.91
N ALA A 407 12.84 9.43 8.56
CA ALA A 407 13.65 9.71 9.73
C ALA A 407 14.84 10.63 9.38
N PRO A 408 15.12 11.66 10.19
CA PRO A 408 16.25 12.52 9.91
C PRO A 408 17.58 11.79 10.21
N ASN A 409 18.62 12.09 9.44
CA ASN A 409 19.96 11.57 9.69
C ASN A 409 20.63 12.22 10.92
N THR A 410 20.16 13.40 11.34
CA THR A 410 20.65 14.14 12.51
C THR A 410 19.49 14.83 13.22
N LEU A 411 19.58 14.93 14.54
CA LEU A 411 18.69 15.75 15.36
C LEU A 411 19.44 16.99 15.84
N SER A 412 18.78 18.16 15.79
CA SER A 412 19.35 19.42 16.29
C SER A 412 19.44 19.44 17.82
N THR A 413 18.48 18.77 18.48
CA THR A 413 18.42 18.60 19.93
C THR A 413 17.90 17.22 20.25
N LEU A 414 18.55 16.52 21.17
CA LEU A 414 18.06 15.29 21.77
C LEU A 414 18.14 15.49 23.29
N SER A 415 17.03 15.28 23.99
CA SER A 415 16.97 15.36 25.46
C SER A 415 16.93 13.95 26.03
N ALA A 416 17.68 13.71 27.10
CA ALA A 416 17.66 12.43 27.81
C ALA A 416 16.27 12.07 28.38
N ASP A 417 15.40 13.06 28.54
CA ASP A 417 14.03 12.87 29.06
C ASP A 417 12.97 12.66 27.97
N THR A 418 13.36 12.69 26.69
CA THR A 418 12.40 12.63 25.58
C THR A 418 12.80 11.54 24.57
N ILE A 419 11.89 10.62 24.31
CA ILE A 419 12.07 9.63 23.24
C ILE A 419 11.85 10.36 21.90
N PRO A 420 12.84 10.35 20.98
CA PRO A 420 12.66 10.97 19.66
C PRO A 420 11.68 10.15 18.82
N GLU A 421 10.61 10.78 18.37
CA GLU A 421 9.65 10.15 17.46
C GLU A 421 10.15 10.28 16.02
N THR A 422 10.90 9.28 15.57
CA THR A 422 11.54 9.26 14.25
C THR A 422 11.37 7.93 13.53
N PRO A 423 10.13 7.42 13.36
CA PRO A 423 9.91 6.21 12.56
C PRO A 423 10.33 6.45 11.11
N LEU A 424 10.82 5.40 10.44
CA LEU A 424 11.28 5.51 9.05
C LEU A 424 10.13 5.70 8.06
N ALA A 425 8.97 5.11 8.33
CA ALA A 425 7.80 5.20 7.46
C ALA A 425 6.53 5.46 8.29
N PRO A 426 6.36 6.70 8.83
CA PRO A 426 5.19 7.06 9.62
C PRO A 426 3.90 6.89 8.80
N TYR A 427 2.87 6.30 9.40
CA TYR A 427 1.62 5.95 8.72
C TYR A 427 0.96 7.12 7.98
N ALA A 428 0.95 8.33 8.59
CA ALA A 428 0.37 9.51 7.97
C ALA A 428 1.17 10.00 6.73
N GLU A 429 2.50 9.86 6.73
CA GLU A 429 3.34 10.21 5.58
C GLU A 429 3.15 9.20 4.44
N VAL A 430 3.04 7.90 4.76
CA VAL A 430 2.73 6.86 3.78
C VAL A 430 1.34 7.10 3.17
N TYR A 431 0.34 7.42 4.01
CA TYR A 431 -1.00 7.78 3.54
C TYR A 431 -0.96 8.98 2.57
N LEU A 432 -0.26 10.06 2.94
CA LEU A 432 -0.15 11.25 2.08
C LEU A 432 0.52 10.92 0.73
N ALA A 433 1.60 10.14 0.76
CA ALA A 433 2.28 9.74 -0.46
C ALA A 433 1.38 8.91 -1.38
N LEU A 434 0.60 7.97 -0.82
CA LEU A 434 -0.40 7.20 -1.57
C LEU A 434 -1.52 8.09 -2.10
N GLN A 435 -2.03 9.03 -1.31
CA GLN A 435 -3.03 10.00 -1.76
C GLN A 435 -2.53 10.81 -2.97
N GLN A 436 -1.27 11.27 -2.93
CA GLN A 436 -0.67 12.05 -4.00
C GLN A 436 -0.46 11.23 -5.28
N ILE A 437 0.09 10.01 -5.16
CA ILE A 437 0.37 9.20 -6.36
C ILE A 437 -0.90 8.61 -7.00
N THR A 438 -1.98 8.46 -6.25
CA THR A 438 -3.27 7.96 -6.75
C THR A 438 -4.29 9.07 -7.06
N ASP A 439 -3.85 10.33 -6.98
CA ASP A 439 -4.69 11.47 -7.26
C ASP A 439 -5.29 11.44 -8.68
N PRO A 440 -6.60 11.65 -8.86
CA PRO A 440 -7.24 11.53 -10.16
C PRO A 440 -6.79 12.57 -11.19
N GLU A 441 -6.24 13.71 -10.77
CA GLU A 441 -5.80 14.78 -11.65
C GLU A 441 -4.30 14.75 -11.95
N THR A 442 -3.49 14.46 -10.94
CA THR A 442 -2.02 14.58 -11.00
C THR A 442 -1.28 13.25 -10.81
N GLY A 443 -1.94 12.23 -10.32
CA GLY A 443 -1.36 10.92 -10.03
C GLY A 443 -1.39 9.95 -11.19
N VAL A 444 -0.88 8.75 -10.94
CA VAL A 444 -0.92 7.60 -11.85
C VAL A 444 -2.37 7.17 -12.06
N GLN A 445 -2.84 7.21 -13.30
CA GLN A 445 -4.25 6.95 -13.63
C GLN A 445 -4.66 5.48 -13.43
N ASP A 446 -3.80 4.57 -13.84
CA ASP A 446 -3.96 3.14 -13.61
C ASP A 446 -3.27 2.76 -12.30
N LYS A 447 -4.03 2.75 -11.22
CA LYS A 447 -3.52 2.42 -9.87
C LYS A 447 -2.89 1.04 -9.78
N SER A 448 -3.26 0.09 -10.66
CA SER A 448 -2.65 -1.25 -10.70
C SER A 448 -1.18 -1.23 -11.07
N LYS A 449 -0.67 -0.13 -11.64
CA LYS A 449 0.74 0.09 -11.91
C LYS A 449 1.55 0.54 -10.70
N VAL A 450 0.90 1.00 -9.62
CA VAL A 450 1.59 1.55 -8.45
C VAL A 450 1.95 0.43 -7.47
N LEU A 451 3.20 0.41 -7.02
CA LEU A 451 3.70 -0.46 -5.96
C LEU A 451 4.19 0.40 -4.80
N LEU A 452 3.77 0.10 -3.57
CA LEU A 452 4.29 0.76 -2.37
C LEU A 452 5.60 0.11 -1.94
N ALA A 453 6.69 0.85 -1.89
CA ALA A 453 7.95 0.35 -1.34
C ALA A 453 7.84 0.21 0.19
N LEU A 454 8.16 -0.99 0.68
CA LEU A 454 8.29 -1.33 2.10
C LEU A 454 9.79 -1.40 2.43
N SER A 455 10.29 -0.46 3.22
CA SER A 455 11.67 -0.43 3.67
C SER A 455 11.81 -1.14 5.02
N PHE A 456 12.88 -1.90 5.17
CA PHE A 456 13.25 -2.58 6.41
C PHE A 456 14.48 -1.94 7.06
N GLY A 457 14.69 -0.67 6.83
CA GLY A 457 15.68 0.12 7.52
C GLY A 457 15.37 0.26 9.01
N THR A 458 16.34 0.71 9.77
CA THR A 458 16.20 1.02 11.20
C THR A 458 16.88 2.34 11.51
N VAL A 459 16.39 3.05 12.53
CA VAL A 459 17.08 4.22 13.06
C VAL A 459 17.28 4.07 14.56
N ARG A 460 18.52 4.30 15.02
CA ARG A 460 18.88 4.20 16.43
C ARG A 460 19.47 5.52 16.92
N TRP A 461 18.94 6.01 18.02
CA TRP A 461 19.46 7.14 18.77
C TRP A 461 20.10 6.64 20.06
N GLU A 462 21.29 7.15 20.37
CA GLU A 462 22.11 6.74 21.50
C GLU A 462 22.47 7.97 22.32
N TYR A 463 22.23 7.94 23.63
CA TYR A 463 22.50 9.08 24.49
C TYR A 463 22.78 8.68 25.93
N THR A 464 23.50 9.57 26.64
CA THR A 464 23.66 9.55 28.10
C THR A 464 23.20 10.90 28.65
N ALA A 465 23.12 11.03 29.99
CA ALA A 465 22.84 12.31 30.63
C ALA A 465 23.83 13.42 30.27
N GLU A 466 25.08 13.04 29.95
CA GLU A 466 26.20 13.98 29.68
C GLU A 466 26.56 14.05 28.19
N HIS A 467 26.17 13.02 27.39
CA HIS A 467 26.54 12.93 25.99
C HIS A 467 25.36 12.51 25.14
N ILE A 468 24.97 13.33 24.18
CA ILE A 468 23.86 13.09 23.26
C ILE A 468 24.42 12.91 21.85
N ASN A 469 24.29 11.70 21.31
CA ASN A 469 24.64 11.45 19.92
C ASN A 469 23.47 11.84 19.01
N THR A 470 23.60 12.94 18.30
CA THR A 470 22.57 13.48 17.41
C THR A 470 22.61 12.90 15.99
N THR A 471 23.56 12.00 15.69
CA THR A 471 23.65 11.34 14.40
C THR A 471 22.97 9.97 14.48
N ALA A 472 22.07 9.69 13.53
CA ALA A 472 21.38 8.41 13.45
C ALA A 472 22.37 7.26 13.23
N LYS A 473 22.14 6.17 13.95
CA LYS A 473 22.80 4.86 13.75
C LYS A 473 21.77 3.84 13.25
N THR A 474 22.23 2.69 12.82
CA THR A 474 21.39 1.56 12.44
C THR A 474 21.51 0.41 13.44
N SER A 475 20.55 -0.49 13.44
CA SER A 475 20.59 -1.78 14.14
C SER A 475 20.12 -2.87 13.18
N ASP A 476 20.78 -4.03 13.18
CA ASP A 476 20.30 -5.17 12.42
C ASP A 476 19.16 -5.90 13.14
N TYR A 477 18.33 -6.61 12.39
CA TYR A 477 17.17 -7.32 12.93
C TYR A 477 17.55 -8.51 13.82
N THR A 478 18.75 -9.07 13.69
CA THR A 478 19.24 -10.11 14.59
C THR A 478 19.50 -9.52 15.98
N ALA A 479 20.08 -8.32 16.05
CA ALA A 479 20.28 -7.63 17.33
C ALA A 479 18.94 -7.24 17.98
N ILE A 480 17.98 -6.74 17.19
CA ILE A 480 16.62 -6.43 17.65
C ILE A 480 15.95 -7.70 18.21
N TYR A 481 15.93 -8.78 17.44
CA TYR A 481 15.33 -10.07 17.83
C TYR A 481 15.94 -10.62 19.13
N ASN A 482 17.28 -10.61 19.22
CA ASN A 482 17.96 -11.08 20.42
C ASN A 482 17.61 -10.26 21.66
N ARG A 483 17.46 -8.94 21.54
CA ARG A 483 17.07 -8.08 22.67
C ARG A 483 15.62 -8.33 23.11
N LEU A 484 14.71 -8.54 22.17
CA LEU A 484 13.32 -8.88 22.47
C LEU A 484 13.21 -10.25 23.17
N THR A 485 13.92 -11.27 22.68
CA THR A 485 13.81 -12.63 23.18
C THR A 485 14.50 -12.84 24.53
N ASN A 486 15.61 -12.13 24.80
CA ASN A 486 16.32 -12.24 26.08
C ASN A 486 15.83 -11.27 27.16
N GLY A 487 14.86 -10.40 26.82
CA GLY A 487 14.28 -9.44 27.76
C GLY A 487 15.23 -8.29 28.14
N SER A 488 16.24 -7.99 27.31
CA SER A 488 17.19 -6.90 27.56
C SER A 488 16.74 -5.55 26.95
N SER A 489 15.46 -5.44 26.59
CA SER A 489 14.84 -4.22 26.04
C SER A 489 13.38 -4.14 26.44
N GLU A 490 12.86 -2.93 26.42
CA GLU A 490 11.42 -2.67 26.52
C GLU A 490 10.86 -2.45 25.10
N TYR A 491 9.75 -3.10 24.81
CA TYR A 491 9.03 -2.99 23.54
C TYR A 491 7.89 -1.98 23.66
N TYR A 492 7.78 -1.13 22.68
CA TYR A 492 6.69 -0.16 22.55
C TYR A 492 6.17 -0.14 21.12
N TYR A 493 4.89 0.20 20.98
CA TYR A 493 4.26 0.47 19.70
C TYR A 493 3.63 1.86 19.73
N ASN A 494 4.00 2.72 18.80
CA ASN A 494 3.41 4.04 18.67
C ASN A 494 2.19 3.96 17.75
N GLU A 495 1.00 4.00 18.34
CA GLU A 495 -0.27 3.89 17.62
C GLU A 495 -0.51 5.05 16.63
N ALA A 496 0.03 6.22 16.89
CA ALA A 496 -0.12 7.38 16.00
C ALA A 496 0.68 7.22 14.70
N SER A 497 1.91 6.74 14.79
CA SER A 497 2.76 6.49 13.62
C SER A 497 2.66 5.07 13.08
N GLN A 498 1.93 4.16 13.78
CA GLN A 498 1.85 2.73 13.48
C GLN A 498 3.24 2.12 13.31
N SER A 499 4.12 2.36 14.27
CA SER A 499 5.52 1.94 14.20
C SER A 499 6.02 1.46 15.56
N PRO A 500 6.75 0.33 15.63
CA PRO A 500 7.36 -0.16 16.84
C PRO A 500 8.69 0.54 17.13
N TYR A 501 9.05 0.59 18.42
CA TYR A 501 10.40 0.93 18.84
C TYR A 501 10.82 0.15 20.07
N LEU A 502 12.16 -0.02 20.21
CA LEU A 502 12.80 -0.56 21.39
C LEU A 502 13.43 0.55 22.21
N TYR A 503 13.38 0.38 23.51
CA TYR A 503 14.12 1.18 24.48
C TYR A 503 14.99 0.26 25.34
N TYR A 504 16.28 0.56 25.45
CA TYR A 504 17.17 -0.24 26.29
C TYR A 504 18.37 0.58 26.78
N TYR A 505 18.92 0.16 27.91
CA TYR A 505 20.19 0.65 28.43
C TYR A 505 21.29 -0.37 28.10
N ASP A 506 22.44 0.11 27.61
CA ASP A 506 23.62 -0.71 27.32
C ASP A 506 24.67 -0.49 28.41
N ASP A 507 24.82 -1.50 29.30
CA ASP A 507 25.78 -1.45 30.42
C ASP A 507 27.23 -1.38 29.95
N SER A 508 27.52 -1.81 28.72
CA SER A 508 28.89 -1.89 28.21
C SER A 508 29.50 -0.51 27.90
N ASP A 509 28.65 0.44 27.51
CA ASP A 509 29.06 1.81 27.18
C ASP A 509 28.29 2.89 27.97
N GLY A 510 27.33 2.47 28.80
CA GLY A 510 26.55 3.36 29.65
C GLY A 510 25.53 4.21 28.89
N THR A 511 25.06 3.76 27.73
CA THR A 511 24.13 4.51 26.89
C THR A 511 22.70 4.02 26.98
N THR A 512 21.77 4.97 26.87
CA THR A 512 20.37 4.69 26.57
C THR A 512 20.18 4.66 25.06
N ASN A 513 19.42 3.70 24.56
CA ASN A 513 19.19 3.52 23.15
C ASN A 513 17.69 3.47 22.83
N VAL A 514 17.30 4.15 21.76
CA VAL A 514 15.95 4.06 21.15
C VAL A 514 16.13 3.60 19.72
N VAL A 515 15.48 2.49 19.34
CA VAL A 515 15.57 1.90 17.99
C VAL A 515 14.18 1.82 17.38
N TRP A 516 13.95 2.59 16.34
CA TRP A 516 12.76 2.47 15.49
C TRP A 516 13.02 1.45 14.38
N TYR A 517 12.05 0.60 14.10
CA TYR A 517 12.15 -0.49 13.11
C TYR A 517 10.78 -0.85 12.55
N GLU A 518 10.68 -1.82 11.67
CA GLU A 518 9.41 -2.36 11.16
C GLU A 518 9.15 -3.76 11.72
N ASN A 519 7.88 -4.04 12.05
CA ASN A 519 7.42 -5.36 12.49
C ASN A 519 6.17 -5.80 11.69
N SER A 520 5.61 -6.95 12.02
CA SER A 520 4.42 -7.49 11.37
C SER A 520 3.23 -6.53 11.43
N ASP A 521 3.00 -5.88 12.57
CA ASP A 521 1.86 -4.97 12.75
C ASP A 521 2.02 -3.70 11.90
N SER A 522 3.22 -3.10 11.90
CA SER A 522 3.50 -1.89 11.13
C SER A 522 3.49 -2.14 9.61
N ILE A 523 3.97 -3.29 9.18
CA ILE A 523 3.92 -3.70 7.77
C ILE A 523 2.50 -4.04 7.35
N GLN A 524 1.72 -4.74 8.20
CA GLN A 524 0.30 -4.98 7.96
C GLN A 524 -0.45 -3.67 7.73
N ALA A 525 -0.25 -2.67 8.60
CA ALA A 525 -0.90 -1.37 8.44
C ALA A 525 -0.58 -0.69 7.10
N LYS A 526 0.66 -0.82 6.59
CA LYS A 526 1.08 -0.27 5.29
C LYS A 526 0.52 -1.06 4.10
N CYS A 527 0.51 -2.40 4.19
CA CYS A 527 -0.14 -3.25 3.17
C CYS A 527 -1.66 -3.00 3.11
N ASP A 528 -2.29 -2.79 4.25
CA ASP A 528 -3.70 -2.41 4.30
C ASP A 528 -3.96 -1.06 3.63
N LEU A 529 -3.10 -0.04 3.85
CA LEU A 529 -3.20 1.21 3.10
C LEU A 529 -3.06 1.00 1.59
N ALA A 530 -2.07 0.23 1.15
CA ALA A 530 -1.88 -0.10 -0.27
C ALA A 530 -3.16 -0.69 -0.87
N ARG A 531 -3.78 -1.61 -0.16
CA ARG A 531 -5.06 -2.25 -0.54
C ARG A 531 -6.21 -1.25 -0.55
N TYR A 532 -6.32 -0.37 0.46
CA TYR A 532 -7.41 0.62 0.55
C TYR A 532 -7.34 1.67 -0.56
N PHE A 533 -6.14 2.10 -0.94
CA PHE A 533 -5.94 2.97 -2.10
C PHE A 533 -6.15 2.27 -3.45
N GLY A 534 -6.22 0.92 -3.46
CA GLY A 534 -6.45 0.11 -4.66
C GLY A 534 -5.25 0.08 -5.60
N ILE A 535 -4.04 0.15 -5.08
CA ILE A 535 -2.81 0.02 -5.87
C ILE A 535 -2.48 -1.45 -6.18
N GLY A 536 -1.58 -1.70 -7.13
CA GLY A 536 -1.28 -3.04 -7.63
C GLY A 536 -0.59 -3.94 -6.63
N GLY A 537 0.32 -3.42 -5.80
CA GLY A 537 1.08 -4.27 -4.91
C GLY A 537 2.08 -3.54 -4.04
N VAL A 538 3.09 -4.28 -3.60
CA VAL A 538 4.21 -3.75 -2.80
C VAL A 538 5.56 -4.12 -3.40
N SER A 539 6.57 -3.35 -3.05
CA SER A 539 7.96 -3.56 -3.44
C SER A 539 8.84 -3.63 -2.19
N LEU A 540 9.65 -4.66 -2.06
CA LEU A 540 10.51 -4.85 -0.88
C LEU A 540 11.85 -4.12 -1.06
N TRP A 541 12.15 -3.17 -0.22
CA TRP A 541 13.44 -2.51 -0.10
C TRP A 541 14.15 -2.96 1.18
N ARG A 542 14.98 -3.97 1.16
CA ARG A 542 15.33 -4.89 0.07
C ARG A 542 15.43 -6.32 0.61
N LEU A 543 15.51 -7.31 -0.26
CA LEU A 543 15.87 -8.67 0.16
C LEU A 543 17.20 -8.65 0.93
N GLY A 544 17.33 -9.54 1.90
CA GLY A 544 18.45 -9.55 2.85
C GLY A 544 18.17 -8.79 4.14
N LEU A 545 17.16 -7.90 4.15
CA LEU A 545 16.75 -7.13 5.33
C LEU A 545 15.36 -7.48 5.84
N VAL A 546 14.54 -8.25 5.10
CA VAL A 546 13.17 -8.60 5.51
C VAL A 546 13.20 -9.42 6.78
N PRO A 547 12.57 -8.98 7.90
CA PRO A 547 12.50 -9.80 9.10
C PRO A 547 11.71 -11.08 8.84
N ASN A 548 12.26 -12.22 9.26
CA ASN A 548 11.66 -13.54 9.05
C ASN A 548 11.90 -14.43 10.26
N TYR A 549 11.34 -14.04 11.40
CA TYR A 549 11.36 -14.78 12.66
C TYR A 549 9.93 -15.21 12.97
N SER A 550 9.76 -16.35 13.62
CA SER A 550 8.44 -16.93 13.90
C SER A 550 7.71 -16.32 15.11
N ASP A 551 8.33 -15.39 15.82
CA ASP A 551 7.81 -14.79 17.04
C ASP A 551 8.23 -13.30 17.17
N GLN A 552 7.88 -12.67 18.28
CA GLN A 552 8.21 -11.27 18.60
C GLN A 552 7.67 -10.25 17.57
N HIS A 553 6.56 -10.55 16.89
CA HIS A 553 6.01 -9.73 15.80
C HIS A 553 7.02 -9.47 14.66
N LEU A 554 7.99 -10.36 14.48
CA LEU A 554 9.01 -10.26 13.42
C LEU A 554 8.84 -11.31 12.31
N ASP A 555 7.68 -11.94 12.21
CA ASP A 555 7.24 -12.80 11.12
C ASP A 555 6.73 -11.97 9.91
N VAL A 556 7.49 -10.92 9.59
CA VAL A 556 7.14 -9.90 8.58
C VAL A 556 7.00 -10.51 7.20
N TRP A 557 7.88 -11.44 6.83
CA TRP A 557 7.75 -12.13 5.55
C TRP A 557 6.40 -12.84 5.41
N GLN A 558 5.96 -13.57 6.43
CA GLN A 558 4.67 -14.27 6.41
C GLN A 558 3.51 -13.28 6.37
N THR A 559 3.62 -12.16 7.09
CA THR A 559 2.63 -11.08 7.06
C THR A 559 2.45 -10.55 5.64
N ILE A 560 3.54 -10.26 4.93
CA ILE A 560 3.50 -9.81 3.53
C ILE A 560 2.87 -10.90 2.64
N ALA A 561 3.35 -12.14 2.74
CA ALA A 561 2.89 -13.25 1.92
C ALA A 561 1.37 -13.53 2.04
N ASN A 562 0.75 -13.18 3.15
CA ASN A 562 -0.69 -13.36 3.36
C ASN A 562 -1.56 -12.41 2.50
N TYR A 563 -0.98 -11.40 1.84
CA TYR A 563 -1.68 -10.47 0.96
C TYR A 563 -1.74 -10.94 -0.50
N PHE A 564 -1.00 -12.00 -0.86
CA PHE A 564 -0.86 -12.56 -2.21
C PHE A 564 -1.28 -14.05 -2.22
#